data_7e198db84af2f41da1dbf1fad32f500b
#
_entry.id   7e198db84af2f41da1dbf1fad32f500b
#
_cell.length_a   1.000
_cell.length_b   1.000
_cell.length_c   1.000
_cell.angle_alpha   90.00
_cell.angle_beta   90.00
_cell.angle_gamma   90.00
#
_symmetry.space_group_name_H-M   'P 1'
#
loop_
_entity.id
_entity.type
_entity.pdbx_description
1 polymer ?
#
loop_
_entity_poly.entity_id
_entity_poly.type
_entity_poly.pdbx_seq_one_letter_code
_entity_poly.pdbx_strand_id
1 'polypeptide(L)'
;MKDTRREEGVRQTGETDRANAITEGVIWKQLLLFFFPILFGTFFQQLYNTADAVVVGRFVGKEALAAVGGSTSMLTNLLVGFFVGLSSGATVIIAQFYGAGRGQRVSEAVHTAIAFSLLCGILMTVGGLLFSDTALRLMGTPEDIMDNASGYLHIYFVGITANLLYNMGAGILRAIGDSKRPFYFLVISCFTNIALDLLFVVGLRMGVRGAAVATILSQVVSACLVLGTLMRADGSYRFEIRKTRITPVILVRIIRIGFPAGLQSVMYSFSNLVIQSSVNALGTDTVAAWAAYGKIDSTYWMIINALGISITTFVGQNYGAGRLDRVKRSVYVCLGISCIITVGLSTILYLTGGYIYLLFTTDAEVIAIGMKILHFLVPAFVTYLCIEIYSGALRGVGDCWIPMIMTALGVCVLRVVWILIAVPIRPDILTVVFSYPLTWTITTVLFNIYYYFFSALKKWNVPLPWKKKRRELHNL
;
A
#
# COMPACT_ATOMS: atom_id res chain seq x y z
N MET A 1 0.02 -11.65 56.25
CA MET A 1 0.75 -12.05 55.04
C MET A 1 -0.19 -12.83 54.07
N LYS A 2 -1.42 -12.34 53.84
CA LYS A 2 -2.44 -12.99 52.98
C LYS A 2 -3.21 -12.01 52.09
N ASP A 3 -2.91 -10.68 52.10
CA ASP A 3 -3.67 -9.67 51.34
C ASP A 3 -2.96 -9.07 50.12
N THR A 4 -1.66 -9.35 49.92
CA THR A 4 -0.89 -8.81 48.80
C THR A 4 -1.04 -9.59 47.47
N ARG A 5 -1.68 -10.78 47.50
CA ARG A 5 -1.89 -11.60 46.28
C ARG A 5 -3.23 -11.32 45.55
N ARG A 6 -4.14 -10.54 46.14
CA ARG A 6 -5.44 -10.21 45.52
C ARG A 6 -5.38 -8.95 44.69
N GLU A 7 -4.46 -8.03 44.91
CA GLU A 7 -4.37 -6.79 44.17
C GLU A 7 -3.57 -6.90 42.86
N GLU A 8 -2.67 -7.88 42.71
CA GLU A 8 -1.97 -8.15 41.43
C GLU A 8 -2.85 -8.87 40.39
N GLY A 9 -3.90 -9.58 40.81
CA GLY A 9 -4.83 -10.27 39.92
C GLY A 9 -5.85 -9.34 39.22
N VAL A 10 -6.12 -8.16 39.82
CA VAL A 10 -7.16 -7.24 39.31
C VAL A 10 -6.59 -6.23 38.32
N ARG A 11 -5.29 -5.96 38.31
CA ARG A 11 -4.66 -5.05 37.34
C ARG A 11 -4.39 -5.70 35.96
N GLN A 12 -4.39 -7.02 35.84
CA GLN A 12 -4.20 -7.72 34.56
C GLN A 12 -5.46 -7.85 33.71
N THR A 13 -6.66 -7.64 34.27
CA THR A 13 -7.92 -7.81 33.55
C THR A 13 -8.37 -6.57 32.76
N GLY A 14 -7.80 -5.40 33.00
CA GLY A 14 -8.17 -4.15 32.29
C GLY A 14 -7.46 -3.95 30.94
N GLU A 15 -6.31 -4.58 30.70
CA GLU A 15 -5.55 -4.46 29.43
C GLU A 15 -5.97 -5.49 28.37
N THR A 16 -6.58 -6.60 28.77
CA THR A 16 -6.99 -7.68 27.86
C THR A 16 -8.25 -7.35 27.05
N ASP A 17 -9.13 -6.48 27.53
CA ASP A 17 -10.44 -6.22 26.89
C ASP A 17 -10.36 -5.37 25.60
N ARG A 18 -9.35 -4.55 25.40
CA ARG A 18 -9.15 -3.81 24.13
C ARG A 18 -8.32 -4.58 23.09
N ALA A 19 -7.51 -5.55 23.53
CA ALA A 19 -6.64 -6.33 22.65
C ALA A 19 -7.40 -7.35 21.78
N ASN A 20 -8.61 -7.71 22.13
CA ASN A 20 -9.31 -8.87 21.59
C ASN A 20 -10.31 -8.59 20.45
N ALA A 21 -10.53 -7.32 20.04
CA ALA A 21 -11.55 -6.98 19.06
C ALA A 21 -11.36 -7.71 17.71
N ILE A 22 -10.11 -7.81 17.21
CA ILE A 22 -9.81 -8.48 15.93
C ILE A 22 -9.89 -10.01 16.10
N THR A 23 -9.46 -10.54 17.24
CA THR A 23 -9.42 -11.99 17.48
C THR A 23 -10.76 -12.57 17.96
N GLU A 24 -11.68 -11.75 18.49
CA GLU A 24 -12.95 -12.22 19.10
C GLU A 24 -14.21 -11.65 18.47
N GLY A 25 -14.18 -10.43 17.94
CA GLY A 25 -15.33 -9.74 17.36
C GLY A 25 -15.88 -10.37 16.07
N VAL A 26 -17.01 -9.84 15.59
CA VAL A 26 -17.63 -10.25 14.32
C VAL A 26 -16.73 -9.86 13.16
N ILE A 27 -16.30 -10.83 12.36
CA ILE A 27 -15.23 -10.70 11.35
C ILE A 27 -15.51 -9.57 10.34
N TRP A 28 -16.67 -9.59 9.69
CA TRP A 28 -16.98 -8.59 8.66
C TRP A 28 -17.04 -7.16 9.23
N LYS A 29 -17.60 -6.98 10.44
CA LYS A 29 -17.68 -5.68 11.11
C LYS A 29 -16.29 -5.15 11.45
N GLN A 30 -15.44 -6.01 12.00
CA GLN A 30 -14.07 -5.63 12.36
C GLN A 30 -13.22 -5.32 11.13
N LEU A 31 -13.36 -6.09 10.04
CA LEU A 31 -12.69 -5.82 8.77
C LEU A 31 -13.10 -4.46 8.21
N LEU A 32 -14.39 -4.13 8.18
CA LEU A 32 -14.86 -2.84 7.68
C LEU A 32 -14.42 -1.67 8.57
N LEU A 33 -14.51 -1.81 9.90
CA LEU A 33 -14.04 -0.78 10.85
C LEU A 33 -12.54 -0.51 10.73
N PHE A 34 -11.77 -1.51 10.33
CA PHE A 34 -10.33 -1.38 10.10
C PHE A 34 -10.02 -0.85 8.68
N PHE A 35 -10.78 -1.26 7.70
CA PHE A 35 -10.65 -0.89 6.28
C PHE A 35 -10.92 0.60 6.03
N PHE A 36 -12.04 1.14 6.52
CA PHE A 36 -12.44 2.51 6.20
C PHE A 36 -11.40 3.58 6.59
N PRO A 37 -10.81 3.56 7.80
CA PRO A 37 -9.76 4.53 8.12
C PRO A 37 -8.52 4.41 7.21
N ILE A 38 -8.15 3.20 6.77
CA ILE A 38 -7.04 3.01 5.83
C ILE A 38 -7.40 3.59 4.46
N LEU A 39 -8.59 3.29 3.95
CA LEU A 39 -9.09 3.81 2.69
C LEU A 39 -9.10 5.35 2.67
N PHE A 40 -9.71 5.97 3.68
CA PHE A 40 -9.75 7.43 3.78
C PHE A 40 -8.36 8.04 4.00
N GLY A 41 -7.49 7.36 4.75
CA GLY A 41 -6.10 7.80 4.89
C GLY A 41 -5.37 7.85 3.55
N THR A 42 -5.51 6.80 2.73
CA THR A 42 -4.94 6.76 1.38
C THR A 42 -5.59 7.81 0.46
N PHE A 43 -6.89 8.07 0.62
CA PHE A 43 -7.58 9.14 -0.11
C PHE A 43 -6.99 10.53 0.22
N PHE A 44 -6.79 10.86 1.50
CA PHE A 44 -6.17 12.12 1.89
C PHE A 44 -4.72 12.23 1.42
N GLN A 45 -3.99 11.09 1.39
CA GLN A 45 -2.66 11.05 0.80
C GLN A 45 -2.68 11.37 -0.70
N GLN A 46 -3.64 10.82 -1.45
CA GLN A 46 -3.80 11.14 -2.86
C GLN A 46 -4.24 12.58 -3.09
N LEU A 47 -5.07 13.11 -2.18
CA LEU A 47 -5.53 14.49 -2.23
C LEU A 47 -4.37 15.49 -2.10
N TYR A 48 -3.47 15.30 -1.13
CA TYR A 48 -2.33 16.21 -1.00
C TYR A 48 -1.38 16.12 -2.20
N ASN A 49 -1.11 14.92 -2.73
CA ASN A 49 -0.29 14.77 -3.94
C ASN A 49 -0.91 15.51 -5.14
N THR A 50 -2.24 15.49 -5.23
CA THR A 50 -2.96 16.22 -6.29
C THR A 50 -2.91 17.73 -6.06
N ALA A 51 -3.08 18.19 -4.82
CA ALA A 51 -2.99 19.60 -4.45
C ALA A 51 -1.61 20.17 -4.73
N ASP A 52 -0.54 19.44 -4.36
CA ASP A 52 0.85 19.79 -4.66
C ASP A 52 1.07 19.97 -6.17
N ALA A 53 0.63 19.01 -6.99
CA ALA A 53 0.72 19.10 -8.43
C ALA A 53 -0.07 20.30 -9.02
N VAL A 54 -1.25 20.61 -8.48
CA VAL A 54 -2.07 21.77 -8.90
C VAL A 54 -1.38 23.08 -8.52
N VAL A 55 -0.86 23.20 -7.30
CA VAL A 55 -0.16 24.40 -6.83
C VAL A 55 1.09 24.63 -7.68
N VAL A 56 1.93 23.61 -7.87
CA VAL A 56 3.14 23.72 -8.69
C VAL A 56 2.79 24.07 -10.14
N GLY A 57 1.86 23.34 -10.75
CA GLY A 57 1.48 23.56 -12.15
C GLY A 57 0.87 24.93 -12.42
N ARG A 58 0.05 25.44 -11.49
CA ARG A 58 -0.67 26.73 -11.68
C ARG A 58 0.18 27.94 -11.33
N PHE A 59 1.03 27.87 -10.32
CA PHE A 59 1.77 29.03 -9.80
C PHE A 59 3.25 29.05 -10.19
N VAL A 60 3.85 27.93 -10.56
CA VAL A 60 5.25 27.86 -11.00
C VAL A 60 5.35 27.63 -12.51
N GLY A 61 4.49 26.76 -13.07
CA GLY A 61 4.38 26.55 -14.49
C GLY A 61 4.60 25.09 -14.95
N LYS A 62 4.50 24.89 -16.26
CA LYS A 62 4.53 23.54 -16.88
C LYS A 62 5.84 22.80 -16.69
N GLU A 63 6.97 23.51 -16.74
CA GLU A 63 8.31 22.93 -16.58
C GLU A 63 8.50 22.42 -15.13
N ALA A 64 8.03 23.19 -14.15
CA ALA A 64 8.03 22.79 -12.75
C ALA A 64 7.16 21.55 -12.51
N LEU A 65 5.97 21.51 -13.10
CA LEU A 65 5.08 20.35 -13.02
C LEU A 65 5.71 19.10 -13.66
N ALA A 66 6.39 19.26 -14.79
CA ALA A 66 7.13 18.18 -15.45
C ALA A 66 8.30 17.69 -14.59
N ALA A 67 9.02 18.59 -13.93
CA ALA A 67 10.12 18.26 -13.03
C ALA A 67 9.67 17.44 -11.82
N VAL A 68 8.51 17.76 -11.22
CA VAL A 68 7.97 17.04 -10.06
C VAL A 68 7.26 15.75 -10.47
N GLY A 69 6.49 15.79 -11.56
CA GLY A 69 5.62 14.69 -11.99
C GLY A 69 6.28 13.64 -12.88
N GLY A 70 7.43 13.96 -13.51
CA GLY A 70 8.10 13.08 -14.47
C GLY A 70 9.00 12.02 -13.81
N SER A 71 10.28 11.99 -14.22
CA SER A 71 11.30 11.03 -13.71
C SER A 71 11.44 11.06 -12.19
N THR A 72 11.26 12.23 -11.59
CA THR A 72 11.29 12.43 -10.13
C THR A 72 10.23 11.62 -9.41
N SER A 73 8.96 11.73 -9.86
CA SER A 73 7.84 10.98 -9.28
C SER A 73 8.03 9.48 -9.46
N MET A 74 8.56 9.04 -10.60
CA MET A 74 8.82 7.63 -10.86
C MET A 74 9.87 7.08 -9.90
N LEU A 75 10.98 7.79 -9.70
CA LEU A 75 12.06 7.39 -8.81
C LEU A 75 11.59 7.35 -7.34
N THR A 76 10.89 8.39 -6.89
CA THR A 76 10.35 8.45 -5.52
C THR A 76 9.32 7.36 -5.25
N ASN A 77 8.39 7.09 -6.17
CA ASN A 77 7.39 6.03 -6.04
C ASN A 77 8.01 4.64 -5.98
N LEU A 78 9.04 4.37 -6.79
CA LEU A 78 9.76 3.09 -6.79
C LEU A 78 10.42 2.85 -5.44
N LEU A 79 11.13 3.84 -4.92
CA LEU A 79 11.86 3.74 -3.65
C LEU A 79 10.89 3.66 -2.46
N VAL A 80 9.91 4.57 -2.39
CA VAL A 80 8.91 4.56 -1.32
C VAL A 80 8.09 3.27 -1.35
N GLY A 81 7.67 2.80 -2.54
CA GLY A 81 6.96 1.54 -2.70
C GLY A 81 7.74 0.34 -2.17
N PHE A 82 9.04 0.28 -2.44
CA PHE A 82 9.91 -0.76 -1.88
C PHE A 82 9.93 -0.74 -0.34
N PHE A 83 10.08 0.44 0.27
CA PHE A 83 10.14 0.56 1.72
C PHE A 83 8.79 0.39 2.41
N VAL A 84 7.68 0.79 1.78
CA VAL A 84 6.33 0.46 2.25
C VAL A 84 6.13 -1.06 2.27
N GLY A 85 6.56 -1.77 1.23
CA GLY A 85 6.60 -3.23 1.21
C GLY A 85 7.45 -3.80 2.34
N LEU A 86 8.64 -3.25 2.55
CA LEU A 86 9.56 -3.67 3.62
C LEU A 86 8.95 -3.43 5.02
N SER A 87 8.27 -2.30 5.24
CA SER A 87 7.58 -2.00 6.51
C SER A 87 6.41 -2.95 6.78
N SER A 88 5.80 -3.52 5.73
CA SER A 88 4.75 -4.54 5.90
C SER A 88 5.25 -5.78 6.62
N GLY A 89 6.54 -6.12 6.48
CA GLY A 89 7.18 -7.21 7.23
C GLY A 89 7.16 -6.97 8.74
N ALA A 90 7.45 -5.75 9.19
CA ALA A 90 7.35 -5.38 10.61
C ALA A 90 5.90 -5.44 11.08
N THR A 91 4.95 -4.92 10.29
CA THR A 91 3.51 -4.99 10.60
C THR A 91 3.07 -6.42 10.85
N VAL A 92 3.46 -7.37 10.00
CA VAL A 92 3.08 -8.79 10.14
C VAL A 92 3.69 -9.41 11.40
N ILE A 93 4.98 -9.22 11.64
CA ILE A 93 5.67 -9.79 12.81
C ILE A 93 5.08 -9.24 14.10
N ILE A 94 4.84 -7.93 14.17
CA ILE A 94 4.22 -7.29 15.33
C ILE A 94 2.78 -7.78 15.52
N ALA A 95 1.98 -7.88 14.46
CA ALA A 95 0.62 -8.42 14.53
C ALA A 95 0.58 -9.85 15.05
N GLN A 96 1.50 -10.71 14.60
CA GLN A 96 1.61 -12.09 15.09
C GLN A 96 1.99 -12.15 16.57
N PHE A 97 2.98 -11.37 17.01
CA PHE A 97 3.38 -11.34 18.42
C PHE A 97 2.30 -10.74 19.31
N TYR A 98 1.62 -9.70 18.82
CA TYR A 98 0.52 -9.06 19.54
C TYR A 98 -0.68 -9.99 19.69
N GLY A 99 -1.09 -10.66 18.60
CA GLY A 99 -2.13 -11.69 18.64
C GLY A 99 -1.78 -12.88 19.56
N ALA A 100 -0.49 -13.22 19.66
CA ALA A 100 -0.01 -14.27 20.55
C ALA A 100 0.09 -13.85 22.04
N GLY A 101 -0.21 -12.60 22.37
CA GLY A 101 -0.07 -12.06 23.74
C GLY A 101 1.38 -11.94 24.22
N ARG A 102 2.38 -11.95 23.31
CA ARG A 102 3.80 -11.94 23.64
C ARG A 102 4.34 -10.52 23.75
N GLY A 103 3.92 -9.76 24.76
CA GLY A 103 4.23 -8.33 24.92
C GLY A 103 5.72 -7.98 24.84
N GLN A 104 6.61 -8.76 25.45
CA GLN A 104 8.05 -8.53 25.36
C GLN A 104 8.56 -8.62 23.91
N ARG A 105 8.07 -9.59 23.12
CA ARG A 105 8.44 -9.73 21.70
C ARG A 105 7.85 -8.60 20.84
N VAL A 106 6.67 -8.10 21.19
CA VAL A 106 6.10 -6.90 20.55
C VAL A 106 7.03 -5.72 20.78
N SER A 107 7.46 -5.47 22.02
CA SER A 107 8.39 -4.38 22.34
C SER A 107 9.71 -4.52 21.58
N GLU A 108 10.33 -5.68 21.56
CA GLU A 108 11.57 -5.94 20.81
C GLU A 108 11.37 -5.68 19.30
N ALA A 109 10.22 -6.07 18.73
CA ALA A 109 9.91 -5.88 17.33
C ALA A 109 9.67 -4.40 16.99
N VAL A 110 8.98 -3.65 17.84
CA VAL A 110 8.76 -2.21 17.69
C VAL A 110 10.09 -1.46 17.68
N HIS A 111 10.97 -1.70 18.67
CA HIS A 111 12.27 -1.03 18.74
C HIS A 111 13.17 -1.40 17.56
N THR A 112 13.18 -2.67 17.14
CA THR A 112 13.91 -3.12 15.95
C THR A 112 13.39 -2.47 14.68
N ALA A 113 12.06 -2.37 14.51
CA ALA A 113 11.43 -1.78 13.34
C ALA A 113 11.75 -0.27 13.21
N ILE A 114 11.64 0.49 14.29
CA ILE A 114 11.98 1.92 14.30
C ILE A 114 13.49 2.13 14.06
N ALA A 115 14.37 1.37 14.75
CA ALA A 115 15.81 1.45 14.52
C ALA A 115 16.19 1.13 13.07
N PHE A 116 15.58 0.10 12.49
CA PHE A 116 15.77 -0.28 11.09
C PHE A 116 15.28 0.79 10.12
N SER A 117 14.12 1.40 10.39
CA SER A 117 13.59 2.51 9.59
C SER A 117 14.51 3.73 9.62
N LEU A 118 15.09 4.08 10.78
CA LEU A 118 16.09 5.14 10.90
C LEU A 118 17.34 4.82 10.07
N LEU A 119 17.88 3.61 10.20
CA LEU A 119 19.06 3.19 9.44
C LEU A 119 18.79 3.26 7.93
N CYS A 120 17.68 2.70 7.47
CA CYS A 120 17.28 2.79 6.06
C CYS A 120 17.10 4.24 5.60
N GLY A 121 16.50 5.09 6.44
CA GLY A 121 16.31 6.51 6.15
C GLY A 121 17.62 7.23 5.94
N ILE A 122 18.60 7.03 6.82
CA ILE A 122 19.93 7.63 6.69
C ILE A 122 20.64 7.12 5.43
N LEU A 123 20.60 5.80 5.17
CA LEU A 123 21.19 5.21 3.96
C LEU A 123 20.55 5.77 2.69
N MET A 124 19.21 5.94 2.69
CA MET A 124 18.48 6.53 1.56
C MET A 124 18.79 8.02 1.38
N THR A 125 18.93 8.77 2.47
CA THR A 125 19.36 10.18 2.40
C THR A 125 20.73 10.29 1.76
N VAL A 126 21.73 9.54 2.25
CA VAL A 126 23.09 9.57 1.70
C VAL A 126 23.10 9.09 0.24
N GLY A 127 22.49 7.94 -0.03
CA GLY A 127 22.41 7.39 -1.39
C GLY A 127 21.65 8.30 -2.35
N GLY A 128 20.53 8.87 -1.92
CA GLY A 128 19.74 9.81 -2.71
C GLY A 128 20.53 11.07 -3.07
N LEU A 129 21.22 11.67 -2.11
CA LEU A 129 22.04 12.86 -2.37
C LEU A 129 23.23 12.57 -3.30
N LEU A 130 23.80 11.37 -3.26
CA LEU A 130 24.93 11.02 -4.10
C LEU A 130 24.55 10.59 -5.52
N PHE A 131 23.40 9.91 -5.68
CA PHE A 131 23.06 9.24 -6.92
C PHE A 131 21.84 9.79 -7.66
N SER A 132 21.05 10.72 -7.08
CA SER A 132 19.83 11.24 -7.70
C SER A 132 20.07 11.90 -9.07
N ASP A 133 21.13 12.71 -9.20
CA ASP A 133 21.43 13.38 -10.46
C ASP A 133 21.83 12.39 -11.55
N THR A 134 22.63 11.38 -11.18
CA THR A 134 23.00 10.30 -12.10
C THR A 134 21.75 9.51 -12.52
N ALA A 135 20.85 9.20 -11.59
CA ALA A 135 19.61 8.49 -11.89
C ALA A 135 18.72 9.31 -12.83
N LEU A 136 18.55 10.62 -12.60
CA LEU A 136 17.79 11.50 -13.48
C LEU A 136 18.35 11.53 -14.90
N ARG A 137 19.67 11.64 -15.05
CA ARG A 137 20.36 11.62 -16.36
C ARG A 137 20.15 10.27 -17.07
N LEU A 138 20.31 9.15 -16.36
CA LEU A 138 20.07 7.81 -16.91
C LEU A 138 18.62 7.59 -17.35
N MET A 139 17.67 8.27 -16.69
CA MET A 139 16.24 8.24 -17.06
C MET A 139 15.93 9.18 -18.23
N GLY A 140 16.90 9.90 -18.79
CA GLY A 140 16.69 10.80 -19.91
C GLY A 140 15.91 12.06 -19.55
N THR A 141 16.05 12.58 -18.31
CA THR A 141 15.43 13.84 -17.90
C THR A 141 15.95 14.98 -18.76
N PRO A 142 15.08 15.77 -19.41
CA PRO A 142 15.49 16.92 -20.24
C PRO A 142 16.30 17.96 -19.46
N GLU A 143 17.28 18.58 -20.11
CA GLU A 143 18.18 19.53 -19.44
C GLU A 143 17.49 20.79 -18.92
N ASP A 144 16.41 21.24 -19.59
CA ASP A 144 15.61 22.42 -19.22
C ASP A 144 14.88 22.26 -17.87
N ILE A 145 14.57 21.03 -17.45
CA ILE A 145 13.93 20.72 -16.17
C ILE A 145 14.88 20.07 -15.14
N MET A 146 16.13 19.78 -15.54
CA MET A 146 17.08 19.00 -14.73
C MET A 146 17.40 19.68 -13.39
N ASP A 147 17.62 20.99 -13.35
CA ASP A 147 17.92 21.71 -12.09
C ASP A 147 16.74 21.68 -11.12
N ASN A 148 15.50 21.83 -11.65
CA ASN A 148 14.30 21.74 -10.83
C ASN A 148 14.08 20.31 -10.29
N ALA A 149 14.29 19.29 -11.13
CA ALA A 149 14.13 17.89 -10.75
C ALA A 149 15.17 17.46 -9.71
N SER A 150 16.45 17.82 -9.93
CA SER A 150 17.54 17.58 -8.99
C SER A 150 17.31 18.31 -7.66
N GLY A 151 16.98 19.60 -7.70
CA GLY A 151 16.69 20.39 -6.50
C GLY A 151 15.53 19.83 -5.68
N TYR A 152 14.47 19.35 -6.35
CA TYR A 152 13.36 18.66 -5.68
C TYR A 152 13.81 17.37 -5.01
N LEU A 153 14.53 16.49 -5.75
CA LEU A 153 14.98 15.21 -5.21
C LEU A 153 15.96 15.34 -4.05
N HIS A 154 16.90 16.27 -4.12
CA HIS A 154 17.82 16.52 -3.02
C HIS A 154 17.09 16.87 -1.73
N ILE A 155 16.13 17.82 -1.79
CA ILE A 155 15.30 18.19 -0.64
C ILE A 155 14.48 16.96 -0.18
N TYR A 156 13.86 16.24 -1.10
CA TYR A 156 13.05 15.06 -0.80
C TYR A 156 13.86 13.99 -0.06
N PHE A 157 15.09 13.70 -0.51
CA PHE A 157 15.96 12.69 0.13
C PHE A 157 16.45 13.12 1.51
N VAL A 158 16.64 14.41 1.77
CA VAL A 158 16.92 14.91 3.14
C VAL A 158 15.80 14.56 4.11
N GLY A 159 14.56 14.59 3.65
CA GLY A 159 13.39 14.30 4.50
C GLY A 159 12.85 12.89 4.41
N ILE A 160 13.40 12.00 3.57
CA ILE A 160 12.85 10.65 3.34
C ILE A 160 12.78 9.83 4.62
N THR A 161 13.68 10.07 5.57
CA THR A 161 13.68 9.42 6.88
C THR A 161 12.35 9.64 7.62
N ALA A 162 11.76 10.84 7.53
CA ALA A 162 10.45 11.11 8.14
C ALA A 162 9.32 10.29 7.50
N ASN A 163 9.34 10.17 6.17
CA ASN A 163 8.39 9.31 5.44
C ASN A 163 8.50 7.84 5.87
N LEU A 164 9.72 7.31 5.96
CA LEU A 164 9.94 5.92 6.38
C LEU A 164 9.51 5.69 7.83
N LEU A 165 9.81 6.62 8.74
CA LEU A 165 9.38 6.56 10.14
C LEU A 165 7.86 6.61 10.27
N TYR A 166 7.19 7.48 9.50
CA TYR A 166 5.74 7.50 9.46
C TYR A 166 5.16 6.17 8.99
N ASN A 167 5.62 5.64 7.85
CA ASN A 167 5.12 4.37 7.30
C ASN A 167 5.34 3.20 8.26
N MET A 168 6.52 3.14 8.89
CA MET A 168 6.83 2.11 9.89
C MET A 168 5.95 2.25 11.13
N GLY A 169 5.84 3.45 11.69
CA GLY A 169 5.02 3.70 12.89
C GLY A 169 3.52 3.48 12.63
N ALA A 170 3.02 3.91 11.47
CA ALA A 170 1.65 3.60 11.04
C ALA A 170 1.43 2.08 10.87
N GLY A 171 2.43 1.37 10.35
CA GLY A 171 2.45 -0.10 10.30
C GLY A 171 2.36 -0.74 11.68
N ILE A 172 3.10 -0.22 12.66
CA ILE A 172 3.06 -0.68 14.07
C ILE A 172 1.66 -0.47 14.66
N LEU A 173 1.07 0.72 14.50
CA LEU A 173 -0.28 1.00 14.99
C LEU A 173 -1.32 0.09 14.33
N ARG A 174 -1.23 -0.10 13.00
CA ARG A 174 -2.11 -1.05 12.31
C ARG A 174 -1.92 -2.48 12.82
N ALA A 175 -0.69 -2.90 13.11
CA ALA A 175 -0.40 -4.25 13.61
C ALA A 175 -1.11 -4.57 14.93
N ILE A 176 -1.31 -3.58 15.80
CA ILE A 176 -2.05 -3.72 17.06
C ILE A 176 -3.56 -3.51 16.93
N GLY A 177 -4.06 -3.22 15.71
CA GLY A 177 -5.48 -3.04 15.43
C GLY A 177 -5.95 -1.57 15.39
N ASP A 178 -5.05 -0.61 15.51
CA ASP A 178 -5.39 0.81 15.44
C ASP A 178 -5.13 1.37 14.02
N SER A 179 -6.18 1.43 13.22
CA SER A 179 -6.15 2.08 11.90
C SER A 179 -6.60 3.54 11.94
N LYS A 180 -7.23 4.00 13.04
CA LYS A 180 -7.81 5.33 13.14
C LYS A 180 -6.74 6.41 13.35
N ARG A 181 -5.77 6.18 14.25
CA ARG A 181 -4.72 7.17 14.52
C ARG A 181 -3.87 7.45 13.28
N PRO A 182 -3.35 6.46 12.53
CA PRO A 182 -2.65 6.72 11.27
C PRO A 182 -3.47 7.53 10.27
N PHE A 183 -4.78 7.30 10.18
CA PHE A 183 -5.69 8.09 9.35
C PHE A 183 -5.70 9.57 9.77
N TYR A 184 -5.91 9.87 11.06
CA TYR A 184 -5.89 11.26 11.55
C TYR A 184 -4.55 11.95 11.29
N PHE A 185 -3.43 11.24 11.40
CA PHE A 185 -2.13 11.81 11.10
C PHE A 185 -1.97 12.17 9.63
N LEU A 186 -2.53 11.36 8.71
CA LEU A 186 -2.56 11.70 7.28
C LEU A 186 -3.46 12.91 6.99
N VAL A 187 -4.59 13.02 7.66
CA VAL A 187 -5.47 14.20 7.52
C VAL A 187 -4.72 15.47 7.95
N ILE A 188 -4.09 15.46 9.13
CA ILE A 188 -3.31 16.58 9.63
C ILE A 188 -2.15 16.91 8.67
N SER A 189 -1.43 15.89 8.20
CA SER A 189 -0.33 16.05 7.24
C SER A 189 -0.81 16.65 5.91
N CYS A 190 -1.96 16.21 5.40
CA CYS A 190 -2.57 16.73 4.18
C CYS A 190 -2.84 18.25 4.28
N PHE A 191 -3.52 18.69 5.33
CA PHE A 191 -3.81 20.11 5.50
C PHE A 191 -2.54 20.93 5.78
N THR A 192 -1.58 20.37 6.51
CA THR A 192 -0.26 21.00 6.73
C THR A 192 0.48 21.17 5.40
N ASN A 193 0.51 20.14 4.56
CA ASN A 193 1.16 20.20 3.25
C ASN A 193 0.52 21.29 2.38
N ILE A 194 -0.81 21.31 2.23
CA ILE A 194 -1.51 22.30 1.41
C ILE A 194 -1.23 23.74 1.93
N ALA A 195 -1.27 23.95 3.25
CA ALA A 195 -0.97 25.25 3.84
C ALA A 195 0.47 25.69 3.58
N LEU A 196 1.43 24.77 3.70
CA LEU A 196 2.85 25.03 3.44
C LEU A 196 3.14 25.22 1.96
N ASP A 197 2.46 24.51 1.06
CA ASP A 197 2.56 24.73 -0.39
C ASP A 197 2.12 26.14 -0.76
N LEU A 198 0.97 26.58 -0.25
CA LEU A 198 0.51 27.96 -0.45
C LEU A 198 1.49 28.99 0.13
N LEU A 199 2.07 28.71 1.28
CA LEU A 199 3.04 29.61 1.91
C LEU A 199 4.35 29.66 1.10
N PHE A 200 4.96 28.51 0.79
CA PHE A 200 6.29 28.48 0.18
C PHE A 200 6.26 28.71 -1.32
N VAL A 201 5.29 28.13 -2.04
CA VAL A 201 5.22 28.26 -3.50
C VAL A 201 4.57 29.57 -3.90
N VAL A 202 3.43 29.96 -3.28
CA VAL A 202 2.69 31.16 -3.66
C VAL A 202 3.18 32.39 -2.91
N GLY A 203 3.29 32.31 -1.57
CA GLY A 203 3.68 33.41 -0.72
C GLY A 203 5.15 33.80 -0.86
N LEU A 204 6.05 32.83 -0.65
CA LEU A 204 7.50 33.04 -0.69
C LEU A 204 8.13 32.84 -2.07
N ARG A 205 7.36 32.39 -3.06
CA ARG A 205 7.79 32.16 -4.45
C ARG A 205 9.03 31.27 -4.60
N MET A 206 9.14 30.23 -3.75
CA MET A 206 10.29 29.32 -3.74
C MET A 206 10.24 28.29 -4.91
N GLY A 207 9.21 28.33 -5.75
CA GLY A 207 9.07 27.44 -6.89
C GLY A 207 8.99 25.94 -6.48
N VAL A 208 9.60 25.07 -7.29
CA VAL A 208 9.63 23.62 -7.07
C VAL A 208 10.27 23.23 -5.72
N ARG A 209 11.30 23.96 -5.31
CA ARG A 209 11.97 23.73 -4.02
C ARG A 209 11.04 23.97 -2.84
N GLY A 210 10.13 24.96 -2.98
CA GLY A 210 9.11 25.26 -1.96
C GLY A 210 8.13 24.07 -1.77
N ALA A 211 7.67 23.46 -2.85
CA ALA A 211 6.82 22.28 -2.80
C ALA A 211 7.55 21.09 -2.13
N ALA A 212 8.82 20.85 -2.49
CA ALA A 212 9.62 19.81 -1.84
C ALA A 212 9.72 20.02 -0.32
N VAL A 213 10.01 21.26 0.12
CA VAL A 213 10.09 21.61 1.55
C VAL A 213 8.74 21.41 2.25
N ALA A 214 7.63 21.83 1.63
CA ALA A 214 6.29 21.63 2.16
C ALA A 214 5.96 20.15 2.36
N THR A 215 6.25 19.34 1.36
CA THR A 215 6.07 17.87 1.41
C THR A 215 6.87 17.26 2.57
N ILE A 216 8.16 17.60 2.71
CA ILE A 216 9.00 17.07 3.78
C ILE A 216 8.52 17.50 5.15
N LEU A 217 8.20 18.79 5.35
CA LEU A 217 7.72 19.27 6.63
C LEU A 217 6.40 18.62 7.05
N SER A 218 5.47 18.40 6.11
CA SER A 218 4.24 17.68 6.38
C SER A 218 4.48 16.21 6.78
N GLN A 219 5.47 15.56 6.18
CA GLN A 219 5.90 14.22 6.55
C GLN A 219 6.59 14.18 7.92
N VAL A 220 7.38 15.19 8.27
CA VAL A 220 7.95 15.35 9.62
C VAL A 220 6.84 15.47 10.65
N VAL A 221 5.80 16.27 10.38
CA VAL A 221 4.64 16.39 11.28
C VAL A 221 3.99 15.02 11.51
N SER A 222 3.69 14.26 10.44
CA SER A 222 3.10 12.92 10.59
C SER A 222 4.02 11.92 11.30
N ALA A 223 5.34 11.98 11.08
CA ALA A 223 6.32 11.18 11.80
C ALA A 223 6.38 11.52 13.29
N CYS A 224 6.35 12.81 13.63
CA CYS A 224 6.31 13.26 15.03
C CYS A 224 5.02 12.81 15.73
N LEU A 225 3.87 12.90 15.05
CA LEU A 225 2.59 12.44 15.60
C LEU A 225 2.57 10.93 15.87
N VAL A 226 3.07 10.13 14.93
CA VAL A 226 3.12 8.67 15.12
C VAL A 226 4.12 8.26 16.18
N LEU A 227 5.31 8.84 16.19
CA LEU A 227 6.32 8.55 17.22
C LEU A 227 5.86 9.02 18.60
N GLY A 228 5.32 10.24 18.70
CA GLY A 228 4.76 10.76 19.95
C GLY A 228 3.64 9.87 20.50
N THR A 229 2.82 9.31 19.64
CA THR A 229 1.78 8.34 20.02
C THR A 229 2.38 7.03 20.55
N LEU A 230 3.39 6.49 19.86
CA LEU A 230 4.08 5.27 20.31
C LEU A 230 4.85 5.49 21.63
N MET A 231 5.43 6.67 21.83
CA MET A 231 6.16 7.00 23.07
C MET A 231 5.22 7.17 24.27
N ARG A 232 4.00 7.67 24.06
CA ARG A 232 2.98 7.88 25.10
C ARG A 232 2.06 6.67 25.32
N ALA A 233 2.29 5.59 24.60
CA ALA A 233 1.50 4.37 24.74
C ALA A 233 1.73 3.69 26.10
N ASP A 234 0.68 3.11 26.68
CA ASP A 234 0.75 2.39 27.95
C ASP A 234 0.89 0.87 27.76
N GLY A 235 0.94 0.39 26.53
CA GLY A 235 0.99 -1.05 26.21
C GLY A 235 2.37 -1.56 25.80
N SER A 236 2.43 -2.85 25.50
CA SER A 236 3.66 -3.55 25.08
C SER A 236 4.30 -3.00 23.78
N TYR A 237 3.59 -2.18 23.02
CA TYR A 237 4.07 -1.50 21.81
C TYR A 237 4.65 -0.11 22.07
N ARG A 238 4.79 0.29 23.35
CA ARG A 238 5.44 1.56 23.73
C ARG A 238 6.85 1.62 23.19
N PHE A 239 7.16 2.73 22.51
CA PHE A 239 8.50 3.02 22.02
C PHE A 239 9.26 3.87 23.06
N GLU A 240 10.43 3.40 23.46
CA GLU A 240 11.32 4.10 24.37
C GLU A 240 12.67 4.32 23.69
N ILE A 241 13.05 5.58 23.47
CA ILE A 241 14.29 5.93 22.74
C ILE A 241 15.52 5.22 23.37
N ARG A 242 15.59 5.15 24.70
CA ARG A 242 16.71 4.51 25.40
C ARG A 242 16.83 3.00 25.18
N LYS A 243 15.74 2.36 24.79
CA LYS A 243 15.69 0.91 24.50
C LYS A 243 15.84 0.60 23.01
N THR A 244 16.09 1.63 22.19
CA THR A 244 16.24 1.46 20.73
C THR A 244 17.44 0.57 20.44
N ARG A 245 17.15 -0.61 19.90
CA ARG A 245 18.16 -1.60 19.51
C ARG A 245 17.64 -2.46 18.37
N ILE A 246 18.55 -2.96 17.55
CA ILE A 246 18.25 -3.95 16.52
C ILE A 246 18.43 -5.36 17.12
N THR A 247 17.37 -6.13 17.15
CA THR A 247 17.42 -7.55 17.51
C THR A 247 17.57 -8.37 16.23
N PRO A 248 18.76 -8.98 15.95
CA PRO A 248 19.04 -9.58 14.63
C PRO A 248 18.02 -10.63 14.21
N VAL A 249 17.57 -11.48 15.13
CA VAL A 249 16.58 -12.54 14.85
C VAL A 249 15.25 -11.95 14.39
N ILE A 250 14.83 -10.82 14.95
CA ILE A 250 13.58 -10.13 14.59
C ILE A 250 13.78 -9.40 13.27
N LEU A 251 14.91 -8.72 13.08
CA LEU A 251 15.23 -8.02 11.84
C LEU A 251 15.22 -8.98 10.65
N VAL A 252 15.87 -10.13 10.75
CA VAL A 252 15.88 -11.15 9.70
C VAL A 252 14.44 -11.60 9.34
N ARG A 253 13.57 -11.76 10.34
CA ARG A 253 12.16 -12.10 10.10
C ARG A 253 11.40 -10.95 9.38
N ILE A 254 11.63 -9.70 9.81
CA ILE A 254 11.04 -8.51 9.17
C ILE A 254 11.47 -8.44 7.70
N ILE A 255 12.77 -8.59 7.42
CA ILE A 255 13.31 -8.56 6.05
C ILE A 255 12.78 -9.74 5.23
N ARG A 256 12.74 -10.94 5.79
CA ARG A 256 12.26 -12.14 5.09
C ARG A 256 10.82 -12.01 4.60
N ILE A 257 9.97 -11.25 5.31
CA ILE A 257 8.58 -11.00 4.94
C ILE A 257 8.48 -9.73 4.09
N GLY A 258 9.17 -8.66 4.48
CA GLY A 258 9.05 -7.36 3.85
C GLY A 258 9.79 -7.23 2.52
N PHE A 259 10.96 -7.88 2.37
CA PHE A 259 11.75 -7.79 1.15
C PHE A 259 11.00 -8.32 -0.08
N PRO A 260 10.34 -9.50 -0.05
CA PRO A 260 9.51 -9.95 -1.16
C PRO A 260 8.39 -8.97 -1.52
N ALA A 261 7.74 -8.37 -0.50
CA ALA A 261 6.68 -7.38 -0.73
C ALA A 261 7.21 -6.08 -1.35
N GLY A 262 8.39 -5.63 -0.94
CA GLY A 262 9.07 -4.49 -1.55
C GLY A 262 9.48 -4.76 -2.99
N LEU A 263 10.07 -5.93 -3.25
CA LEU A 263 10.46 -6.35 -4.60
C LEU A 263 9.25 -6.46 -5.52
N GLN A 264 8.13 -6.97 -5.02
CA GLN A 264 6.85 -7.01 -5.76
C GLN A 264 6.44 -5.60 -6.21
N SER A 265 6.54 -4.58 -5.34
CA SER A 265 6.22 -3.18 -5.68
C SER A 265 7.12 -2.64 -6.79
N VAL A 266 8.42 -2.92 -6.74
CA VAL A 266 9.37 -2.54 -7.79
C VAL A 266 9.01 -3.19 -9.14
N MET A 267 8.68 -4.48 -9.13
CA MET A 267 8.30 -5.20 -10.35
C MET A 267 7.00 -4.68 -10.98
N TYR A 268 6.02 -4.28 -10.17
CA TYR A 268 4.82 -3.59 -10.66
C TYR A 268 5.18 -2.27 -11.34
N SER A 269 6.05 -1.46 -10.72
CA SER A 269 6.49 -0.18 -11.29
C SER A 269 7.19 -0.37 -12.63
N PHE A 270 8.06 -1.38 -12.74
CA PHE A 270 8.73 -1.72 -13.99
C PHE A 270 7.75 -2.18 -15.07
N SER A 271 6.80 -3.06 -14.73
CA SER A 271 5.78 -3.53 -15.67
C SER A 271 4.91 -2.37 -16.20
N ASN A 272 4.54 -1.44 -15.32
CA ASN A 272 3.76 -0.26 -15.70
C ASN A 272 4.55 0.68 -16.63
N LEU A 273 5.88 0.78 -16.48
CA LEU A 273 6.73 1.54 -17.40
C LEU A 273 6.68 0.97 -18.82
N VAL A 274 6.77 -0.36 -18.96
CA VAL A 274 6.69 -1.03 -20.28
C VAL A 274 5.32 -0.78 -20.93
N ILE A 275 4.24 -0.84 -20.15
CA ILE A 275 2.89 -0.52 -20.64
C ILE A 275 2.83 0.94 -21.12
N GLN A 276 3.30 1.88 -20.30
CA GLN A 276 3.28 3.30 -20.64
C GLN A 276 4.06 3.59 -21.94
N SER A 277 5.22 2.95 -22.11
CA SER A 277 6.01 3.06 -23.34
C SER A 277 5.21 2.59 -24.58
N SER A 278 4.47 1.48 -24.45
CA SER A 278 3.64 0.95 -25.54
C SER A 278 2.43 1.84 -25.83
N VAL A 279 1.81 2.43 -24.80
CA VAL A 279 0.71 3.38 -24.98
C VAL A 279 1.20 4.66 -25.66
N ASN A 280 2.40 5.15 -25.32
CA ASN A 280 2.99 6.33 -25.93
C ASN A 280 3.21 6.16 -27.45
N ALA A 281 3.47 4.93 -27.90
CA ALA A 281 3.63 4.63 -29.33
C ALA A 281 2.31 4.65 -30.12
N LEU A 282 1.14 4.67 -29.47
CA LEU A 282 -0.19 4.63 -30.10
C LEU A 282 -0.77 6.02 -30.41
N GLY A 283 -0.05 7.10 -30.12
CA GLY A 283 -0.45 8.47 -30.44
C GLY A 283 -1.02 9.25 -29.25
N THR A 284 -1.10 10.57 -29.43
CA THR A 284 -1.38 11.55 -28.36
C THR A 284 -2.76 11.36 -27.73
N ASP A 285 -3.81 11.07 -28.52
CA ASP A 285 -5.17 10.91 -28.02
C ASP A 285 -5.30 9.66 -27.16
N THR A 286 -4.60 8.58 -27.53
CA THR A 286 -4.52 7.36 -26.72
C THR A 286 -3.80 7.61 -25.40
N VAL A 287 -2.71 8.38 -25.41
CA VAL A 287 -1.98 8.78 -24.19
C VAL A 287 -2.87 9.62 -23.28
N ALA A 288 -3.61 10.59 -23.84
CA ALA A 288 -4.55 11.41 -23.06
C ALA A 288 -5.69 10.58 -22.46
N ALA A 289 -6.28 9.67 -23.25
CA ALA A 289 -7.32 8.76 -22.78
C ALA A 289 -6.81 7.82 -21.68
N TRP A 290 -5.59 7.29 -21.83
CA TRP A 290 -4.93 6.44 -20.82
C TRP A 290 -4.62 7.20 -19.53
N ALA A 291 -4.16 8.44 -19.62
CA ALA A 291 -3.89 9.28 -18.45
C ALA A 291 -5.17 9.56 -17.64
N ALA A 292 -6.27 9.87 -18.32
CA ALA A 292 -7.58 10.04 -17.68
C ALA A 292 -8.08 8.73 -17.06
N TYR A 293 -7.95 7.60 -17.77
CA TYR A 293 -8.25 6.26 -17.22
C TYR A 293 -7.45 5.99 -15.94
N GLY A 294 -6.16 6.30 -15.91
CA GLY A 294 -5.30 6.10 -14.74
C GLY A 294 -5.79 6.80 -13.47
N LYS A 295 -6.44 7.98 -13.61
CA LYS A 295 -7.07 8.67 -12.48
C LYS A 295 -8.30 7.93 -11.95
N ILE A 296 -9.10 7.36 -12.85
CA ILE A 296 -10.26 6.53 -12.51
C ILE A 296 -9.79 5.23 -11.85
N ASP A 297 -8.84 4.55 -12.46
CA ASP A 297 -8.24 3.29 -12.02
C ASP A 297 -7.61 3.40 -10.61
N SER A 298 -7.00 4.55 -10.30
CA SER A 298 -6.39 4.80 -8.99
C SER A 298 -7.38 4.64 -7.83
N THR A 299 -8.67 4.91 -8.05
CA THR A 299 -9.73 4.72 -7.04
C THR A 299 -9.93 3.24 -6.72
N TYR A 300 -9.93 2.38 -7.73
CA TYR A 300 -10.01 0.92 -7.53
C TYR A 300 -8.79 0.40 -6.75
N TRP A 301 -7.58 0.81 -7.15
CA TRP A 301 -6.34 0.40 -6.48
C TRP A 301 -6.28 0.84 -5.03
N MET A 302 -6.76 2.04 -4.71
CA MET A 302 -6.85 2.53 -3.34
C MET A 302 -7.73 1.63 -2.46
N ILE A 303 -8.88 1.20 -2.97
CA ILE A 303 -9.82 0.32 -2.26
C ILE A 303 -9.20 -1.06 -2.04
N ILE A 304 -8.66 -1.68 -3.09
CA ILE A 304 -8.10 -3.03 -3.04
C ILE A 304 -6.87 -3.09 -2.14
N ASN A 305 -5.97 -2.12 -2.21
CA ASN A 305 -4.82 -2.03 -1.31
C ASN A 305 -5.24 -1.89 0.17
N ALA A 306 -6.27 -1.09 0.47
CA ALA A 306 -6.78 -0.96 1.82
C ALA A 306 -7.35 -2.29 2.35
N LEU A 307 -8.03 -3.09 1.51
CA LEU A 307 -8.49 -4.43 1.84
C LEU A 307 -7.32 -5.41 2.03
N GLY A 308 -6.29 -5.34 1.17
CA GLY A 308 -5.06 -6.12 1.29
C GLY A 308 -4.32 -5.89 2.61
N ILE A 309 -4.18 -4.63 3.03
CA ILE A 309 -3.59 -4.26 4.33
C ILE A 309 -4.47 -4.78 5.48
N SER A 310 -5.79 -4.64 5.35
CA SER A 310 -6.74 -5.06 6.39
C SER A 310 -6.69 -6.57 6.60
N ILE A 311 -6.74 -7.37 5.55
CA ILE A 311 -6.69 -8.83 5.67
C ILE A 311 -5.32 -9.31 6.19
N THR A 312 -4.22 -8.65 5.79
CA THR A 312 -2.88 -8.98 6.28
C THR A 312 -2.78 -8.85 7.79
N THR A 313 -3.25 -7.73 8.35
CA THR A 313 -3.25 -7.51 9.80
C THR A 313 -4.19 -8.46 10.52
N PHE A 314 -5.40 -8.63 9.99
CA PHE A 314 -6.41 -9.50 10.59
C PHE A 314 -5.94 -10.95 10.67
N VAL A 315 -5.37 -11.46 9.58
CA VAL A 315 -4.77 -12.79 9.51
C VAL A 315 -3.57 -12.89 10.44
N GLY A 316 -2.67 -11.89 10.44
CA GLY A 316 -1.49 -11.89 11.29
C GLY A 316 -1.82 -12.04 12.79
N GLN A 317 -2.78 -11.26 13.28
CA GLN A 317 -3.21 -11.34 14.69
C GLN A 317 -3.91 -12.67 15.01
N ASN A 318 -4.86 -13.12 14.18
CA ASN A 318 -5.56 -14.39 14.41
C ASN A 318 -4.62 -15.59 14.29
N TYR A 319 -3.61 -15.54 13.40
CA TYR A 319 -2.56 -16.54 13.29
C TYR A 319 -1.71 -16.60 14.55
N GLY A 320 -1.26 -15.43 15.04
CA GLY A 320 -0.53 -15.32 16.31
C GLY A 320 -1.31 -15.87 17.49
N ALA A 321 -2.62 -15.60 17.55
CA ALA A 321 -3.53 -16.11 18.57
C ALA A 321 -3.87 -17.61 18.41
N GLY A 322 -3.36 -18.30 17.39
CA GLY A 322 -3.70 -19.70 17.11
C GLY A 322 -5.13 -19.94 16.61
N ARG A 323 -5.86 -18.87 16.25
CA ARG A 323 -7.27 -18.92 15.78
C ARG A 323 -7.36 -19.20 14.29
N LEU A 324 -6.96 -20.38 13.86
CA LEU A 324 -6.84 -20.77 12.45
C LEU A 324 -8.18 -20.87 11.72
N ASP A 325 -9.24 -21.18 12.44
CA ASP A 325 -10.63 -21.15 11.95
C ASP A 325 -11.02 -19.72 11.53
N ARG A 326 -10.65 -18.72 12.34
CA ARG A 326 -10.90 -17.31 12.02
C ARG A 326 -10.04 -16.82 10.87
N VAL A 327 -8.77 -17.27 10.76
CA VAL A 327 -7.91 -16.97 9.61
C VAL A 327 -8.60 -17.37 8.31
N LYS A 328 -9.05 -18.62 8.18
CA LYS A 328 -9.74 -19.11 6.98
C LYS A 328 -11.05 -18.36 6.73
N ARG A 329 -11.85 -18.17 7.77
CA ARG A 329 -13.13 -17.49 7.64
C ARG A 329 -12.98 -16.02 7.25
N SER A 330 -11.95 -15.33 7.75
CA SER A 330 -11.69 -13.93 7.41
C SER A 330 -11.31 -13.74 5.95
N VAL A 331 -10.57 -14.68 5.34
CA VAL A 331 -10.24 -14.63 3.92
C VAL A 331 -11.51 -14.69 3.06
N TYR A 332 -12.42 -15.62 3.34
CA TYR A 332 -13.68 -15.72 2.58
C TYR A 332 -14.59 -14.51 2.78
N VAL A 333 -14.68 -14.01 4.02
CA VAL A 333 -15.47 -12.80 4.31
C VAL A 333 -14.86 -11.59 3.59
N CYS A 334 -13.53 -11.46 3.60
CA CYS A 334 -12.84 -10.37 2.90
C CYS A 334 -13.03 -10.47 1.38
N LEU A 335 -12.94 -11.67 0.80
CA LEU A 335 -13.24 -11.90 -0.63
C LEU A 335 -14.69 -11.52 -0.98
N GLY A 336 -15.66 -11.88 -0.14
CA GLY A 336 -17.06 -11.49 -0.33
C GLY A 336 -17.25 -9.98 -0.29
N ILE A 337 -16.67 -9.29 0.70
CA ILE A 337 -16.69 -7.82 0.81
C ILE A 337 -16.03 -7.19 -0.43
N SER A 338 -14.84 -7.67 -0.80
CA SER A 338 -14.10 -7.17 -1.97
C SER A 338 -14.91 -7.34 -3.26
N CYS A 339 -15.58 -8.48 -3.43
CA CYS A 339 -16.42 -8.75 -4.59
C CYS A 339 -17.60 -7.77 -4.66
N ILE A 340 -18.33 -7.56 -3.55
CA ILE A 340 -19.46 -6.63 -3.49
C ILE A 340 -19.01 -5.20 -3.83
N ILE A 341 -17.91 -4.75 -3.22
CA ILE A 341 -17.37 -3.40 -3.45
C ILE A 341 -16.91 -3.26 -4.91
N THR A 342 -16.17 -4.23 -5.43
CA THR A 342 -15.63 -4.17 -6.81
C THR A 342 -16.74 -4.22 -7.84
N VAL A 343 -17.73 -5.12 -7.70
CA VAL A 343 -18.86 -5.19 -8.62
C VAL A 343 -19.68 -3.90 -8.57
N GLY A 344 -19.94 -3.36 -7.37
CA GLY A 344 -20.65 -2.08 -7.20
C GLY A 344 -19.87 -0.92 -7.87
N LEU A 345 -18.58 -0.78 -7.61
CA LEU A 345 -17.74 0.23 -8.23
C LEU A 345 -17.68 0.05 -9.76
N SER A 346 -17.46 -1.17 -10.23
CA SER A 346 -17.42 -1.48 -11.66
C SER A 346 -18.72 -1.13 -12.36
N THR A 347 -19.86 -1.41 -11.73
CA THR A 347 -21.19 -1.05 -12.29
C THR A 347 -21.35 0.46 -12.38
N ILE A 348 -20.96 1.19 -11.32
CA ILE A 348 -21.01 2.66 -11.32
C ILE A 348 -20.12 3.22 -12.42
N LEU A 349 -18.84 2.81 -12.48
CA LEU A 349 -17.89 3.27 -13.49
C LEU A 349 -18.34 2.92 -14.91
N TYR A 350 -18.90 1.74 -15.13
CA TYR A 350 -19.40 1.30 -16.44
C TYR A 350 -20.56 2.17 -16.93
N LEU A 351 -21.49 2.54 -16.04
CA LEU A 351 -22.65 3.34 -16.38
C LEU A 351 -22.36 4.84 -16.45
N THR A 352 -21.44 5.33 -15.59
CA THR A 352 -21.17 6.78 -15.47
C THR A 352 -19.86 7.22 -16.13
N GLY A 353 -19.10 6.29 -16.71
CA GLY A 353 -17.75 6.54 -17.24
C GLY A 353 -17.68 7.70 -18.23
N GLY A 354 -18.65 7.85 -19.12
CA GLY A 354 -18.72 8.96 -20.06
C GLY A 354 -18.78 10.32 -19.36
N TYR A 355 -19.61 10.46 -18.32
CA TYR A 355 -19.69 11.69 -17.52
C TYR A 355 -18.39 11.94 -16.73
N ILE A 356 -17.74 10.89 -16.28
CA ILE A 356 -16.46 11.00 -15.54
C ILE A 356 -15.36 11.48 -16.50
N TYR A 357 -15.31 10.96 -17.74
CA TYR A 357 -14.33 11.43 -18.74
C TYR A 357 -14.53 12.92 -19.09
N LEU A 358 -15.78 13.41 -19.13
CA LEU A 358 -16.08 14.82 -19.36
C LEU A 358 -15.49 15.76 -18.29
N LEU A 359 -15.15 15.26 -17.10
CA LEU A 359 -14.42 16.04 -16.08
C LEU A 359 -12.95 16.29 -16.46
N PHE A 360 -12.38 15.47 -17.34
CA PHE A 360 -10.98 15.54 -17.73
C PHE A 360 -10.78 16.16 -19.10
N THR A 361 -11.69 15.92 -20.04
CA THR A 361 -11.58 16.41 -21.42
C THR A 361 -12.96 16.53 -22.08
N THR A 362 -13.06 17.45 -23.04
CA THR A 362 -14.23 17.59 -23.92
C THR A 362 -13.97 17.02 -25.32
N ASP A 363 -12.77 16.48 -25.58
CA ASP A 363 -12.40 15.90 -26.87
C ASP A 363 -13.12 14.57 -27.07
N ALA A 364 -13.93 14.49 -28.14
CA ALA A 364 -14.77 13.33 -28.42
C ALA A 364 -13.96 12.07 -28.76
N GLU A 365 -12.79 12.21 -29.39
CA GLU A 365 -11.93 11.09 -29.76
C GLU A 365 -11.25 10.49 -28.53
N VAL A 366 -10.71 11.35 -27.66
CA VAL A 366 -10.12 10.95 -26.38
C VAL A 366 -11.17 10.24 -25.51
N ILE A 367 -12.39 10.76 -25.43
CA ILE A 367 -13.49 10.13 -24.69
C ILE A 367 -13.84 8.77 -25.29
N ALA A 368 -13.93 8.65 -26.62
CA ALA A 368 -14.27 7.40 -27.29
C ALA A 368 -13.21 6.29 -27.02
N ILE A 369 -11.92 6.64 -27.10
CA ILE A 369 -10.81 5.74 -26.76
C ILE A 369 -10.88 5.36 -25.26
N GLY A 370 -11.05 6.34 -24.40
CA GLY A 370 -11.14 6.14 -22.96
C GLY A 370 -12.31 5.24 -22.54
N MET A 371 -13.47 5.39 -23.18
CA MET A 371 -14.62 4.53 -22.96
C MET A 371 -14.38 3.09 -23.42
N LYS A 372 -13.65 2.88 -24.53
CA LYS A 372 -13.22 1.53 -24.95
C LYS A 372 -12.34 0.87 -23.89
N ILE A 373 -11.37 1.61 -23.35
CA ILE A 373 -10.49 1.13 -22.28
C ILE A 373 -11.32 0.78 -21.03
N LEU A 374 -12.18 1.69 -20.59
CA LEU A 374 -12.98 1.56 -19.38
C LEU A 374 -13.95 0.38 -19.47
N HIS A 375 -14.72 0.29 -20.54
CA HIS A 375 -15.68 -0.81 -20.74
C HIS A 375 -15.00 -2.19 -20.81
N PHE A 376 -13.74 -2.22 -21.25
CA PHE A 376 -12.97 -3.46 -21.32
C PHE A 376 -12.34 -3.86 -19.99
N LEU A 377 -11.73 -2.90 -19.27
CA LEU A 377 -10.96 -3.21 -18.05
C LEU A 377 -11.82 -3.28 -16.78
N VAL A 378 -12.82 -2.42 -16.65
CA VAL A 378 -13.61 -2.32 -15.42
C VAL A 378 -14.33 -3.64 -15.06
N PRO A 379 -14.96 -4.38 -16.00
CA PRO A 379 -15.51 -5.70 -15.69
C PRO A 379 -14.45 -6.72 -15.26
N ALA A 380 -13.21 -6.56 -15.74
CA ALA A 380 -12.11 -7.46 -15.42
C ALA A 380 -11.51 -7.26 -14.02
N PHE A 381 -11.83 -6.16 -13.30
CA PHE A 381 -11.35 -5.92 -11.93
C PHE A 381 -11.63 -7.08 -10.98
N VAL A 382 -12.75 -7.78 -11.16
CA VAL A 382 -13.11 -8.98 -10.37
C VAL A 382 -12.05 -10.08 -10.46
N THR A 383 -11.33 -10.17 -11.58
CA THR A 383 -10.30 -11.22 -11.75
C THR A 383 -9.06 -10.97 -10.90
N TYR A 384 -8.81 -9.74 -10.45
CA TYR A 384 -7.66 -9.39 -9.61
C TYR A 384 -7.88 -9.66 -8.12
N LEU A 385 -9.12 -9.72 -7.64
CA LEU A 385 -9.46 -9.79 -6.21
C LEU A 385 -8.73 -10.90 -5.45
N CYS A 386 -8.70 -12.09 -6.03
CA CYS A 386 -8.07 -13.24 -5.39
C CYS A 386 -6.57 -13.04 -5.21
N ILE A 387 -5.90 -12.36 -6.15
CA ILE A 387 -4.46 -12.08 -6.07
C ILE A 387 -4.16 -11.27 -4.83
N GLU A 388 -4.86 -10.14 -4.63
CA GLU A 388 -4.60 -9.24 -3.50
C GLU A 388 -4.99 -9.86 -2.16
N ILE A 389 -6.18 -10.46 -2.07
CA ILE A 389 -6.68 -10.99 -0.80
C ILE A 389 -5.89 -12.23 -0.36
N TYR A 390 -5.58 -13.15 -1.28
CA TYR A 390 -4.74 -14.31 -0.93
C TYR A 390 -3.30 -13.90 -0.64
N SER A 391 -2.72 -12.99 -1.43
CA SER A 391 -1.38 -12.46 -1.16
C SER A 391 -1.30 -11.82 0.23
N GLY A 392 -2.29 -10.97 0.57
CA GLY A 392 -2.40 -10.36 1.89
C GLY A 392 -2.55 -11.37 3.03
N ALA A 393 -3.40 -12.39 2.84
CA ALA A 393 -3.59 -13.45 3.83
C ALA A 393 -2.33 -14.32 4.03
N LEU A 394 -1.68 -14.72 2.93
CA LEU A 394 -0.44 -15.49 2.97
C LEU A 394 0.69 -14.68 3.61
N ARG A 395 0.78 -13.38 3.30
CA ARG A 395 1.70 -12.45 3.97
C ARG A 395 1.44 -12.40 5.47
N GLY A 396 0.18 -12.35 5.90
CA GLY A 396 -0.22 -12.35 7.31
C GLY A 396 0.26 -13.57 8.10
N VAL A 397 0.38 -14.73 7.46
CA VAL A 397 0.97 -15.95 8.06
C VAL A 397 2.49 -16.05 7.88
N GLY A 398 3.11 -15.16 7.12
CA GLY A 398 4.55 -15.13 6.86
C GLY A 398 4.99 -15.87 5.59
N ASP A 399 4.06 -16.33 4.77
CA ASP A 399 4.34 -16.95 3.47
C ASP A 399 4.32 -15.89 2.37
N CYS A 400 5.48 -15.29 2.06
CA CYS A 400 5.58 -14.12 1.18
C CYS A 400 6.33 -14.42 -0.13
N TRP A 401 7.24 -15.40 -0.13
CA TRP A 401 8.10 -15.64 -1.30
C TRP A 401 7.33 -16.22 -2.48
N ILE A 402 6.51 -17.24 -2.24
CA ILE A 402 5.74 -17.88 -3.31
C ILE A 402 4.69 -16.92 -3.89
N PRO A 403 3.86 -16.22 -3.08
CA PRO A 403 2.97 -15.18 -3.60
C PRO A 403 3.69 -14.10 -4.42
N MET A 404 4.87 -13.65 -3.99
CA MET A 404 5.67 -12.67 -4.73
C MET A 404 6.11 -13.24 -6.09
N ILE A 405 6.67 -14.46 -6.14
CA ILE A 405 7.10 -15.10 -7.38
C ILE A 405 5.92 -15.28 -8.33
N MET A 406 4.75 -15.74 -7.81
CA MET A 406 3.55 -15.92 -8.63
C MET A 406 3.06 -14.60 -9.22
N THR A 407 3.07 -13.51 -8.44
CA THR A 407 2.71 -12.18 -8.94
C THR A 407 3.76 -11.66 -9.93
N ALA A 408 5.05 -11.82 -9.63
CA ALA A 408 6.13 -11.41 -10.50
C ALA A 408 6.06 -12.08 -11.88
N LEU A 409 5.92 -13.38 -11.90
CA LEU A 409 5.83 -14.15 -13.17
C LEU A 409 4.47 -13.96 -13.85
N GLY A 410 3.37 -14.09 -13.10
CA GLY A 410 2.02 -14.11 -13.65
C GLY A 410 1.50 -12.72 -14.03
N VAL A 411 1.80 -11.67 -13.24
CA VAL A 411 1.33 -10.32 -13.55
C VAL A 411 2.40 -9.51 -14.30
N CYS A 412 3.66 -9.50 -13.82
CA CYS A 412 4.65 -8.60 -14.39
C CYS A 412 5.31 -9.20 -15.65
N VAL A 413 5.95 -10.38 -15.54
CA VAL A 413 6.69 -10.97 -16.66
C VAL A 413 5.75 -11.35 -17.81
N LEU A 414 4.67 -12.06 -17.52
CA LEU A 414 3.72 -12.46 -18.56
C LEU A 414 3.11 -11.27 -19.30
N ARG A 415 2.86 -10.15 -18.58
CA ARG A 415 2.37 -8.90 -19.18
C ARG A 415 3.40 -8.28 -20.12
N VAL A 416 4.66 -8.20 -19.69
CA VAL A 416 5.75 -7.70 -20.54
C VAL A 416 5.91 -8.56 -21.79
N VAL A 417 5.91 -9.89 -21.64
CA VAL A 417 5.97 -10.82 -22.76
C VAL A 417 4.80 -10.62 -23.72
N TRP A 418 3.56 -10.47 -23.20
CA TRP A 418 2.39 -10.17 -24.03
C TRP A 418 2.57 -8.89 -24.84
N ILE A 419 3.01 -7.81 -24.18
CA ILE A 419 3.22 -6.50 -24.81
C ILE A 419 4.25 -6.61 -25.95
N LEU A 420 5.39 -7.27 -25.68
CA LEU A 420 6.48 -7.40 -26.66
C LEU A 420 6.11 -8.26 -27.89
N ILE A 421 5.18 -9.21 -27.72
CA ILE A 421 4.76 -10.11 -28.83
C ILE A 421 3.51 -9.60 -29.53
N ALA A 422 2.47 -9.23 -28.79
CA ALA A 422 1.15 -8.97 -29.36
C ALA A 422 1.01 -7.54 -29.90
N VAL A 423 1.62 -6.53 -29.26
CA VAL A 423 1.49 -5.13 -29.68
C VAL A 423 2.15 -4.86 -31.04
N PRO A 424 3.34 -5.40 -31.38
CA PRO A 424 3.90 -5.25 -32.72
C PRO A 424 3.05 -5.88 -33.83
N ILE A 425 2.31 -6.96 -33.51
CA ILE A 425 1.43 -7.66 -34.47
C ILE A 425 0.15 -6.85 -34.69
N ARG A 426 -0.41 -6.32 -33.61
CA ARG A 426 -1.65 -5.50 -33.65
C ARG A 426 -1.49 -4.28 -32.75
N PRO A 427 -1.01 -3.15 -33.28
CA PRO A 427 -0.78 -1.92 -32.54
C PRO A 427 -2.12 -1.20 -32.25
N ASP A 428 -2.85 -1.69 -31.25
CA ASP A 428 -4.14 -1.14 -30.81
C ASP A 428 -4.18 -1.11 -29.28
N ILE A 429 -4.86 -0.10 -28.72
CA ILE A 429 -5.00 0.06 -27.27
C ILE A 429 -5.68 -1.15 -26.62
N LEU A 430 -6.64 -1.79 -27.30
CA LEU A 430 -7.29 -3.00 -26.81
C LEU A 430 -6.31 -4.18 -26.67
N THR A 431 -5.30 -4.27 -27.57
CA THR A 431 -4.23 -5.28 -27.46
C THR A 431 -3.37 -5.03 -26.21
N VAL A 432 -3.05 -3.77 -25.90
CA VAL A 432 -2.30 -3.40 -24.69
C VAL A 432 -3.10 -3.72 -23.45
N VAL A 433 -4.35 -3.28 -23.35
CA VAL A 433 -5.19 -3.45 -22.16
C VAL A 433 -5.63 -4.89 -21.93
N PHE A 434 -5.69 -5.74 -22.98
CA PHE A 434 -5.97 -7.16 -22.87
C PHE A 434 -4.95 -7.90 -21.98
N SER A 435 -3.73 -7.37 -21.87
CA SER A 435 -2.71 -7.91 -20.99
C SER A 435 -3.15 -7.98 -19.52
N TYR A 436 -4.05 -7.07 -19.07
CA TYR A 436 -4.51 -7.02 -17.68
C TYR A 436 -5.42 -8.22 -17.34
N PRO A 437 -6.61 -8.41 -17.97
CA PRO A 437 -7.47 -9.54 -17.65
C PRO A 437 -6.79 -10.88 -17.91
N LEU A 438 -5.95 -11.00 -18.94
CA LEU A 438 -5.18 -12.21 -19.22
C LEU A 438 -4.28 -12.58 -18.03
N THR A 439 -3.42 -11.65 -17.62
CA THR A 439 -2.45 -11.89 -16.54
C THR A 439 -3.14 -12.04 -15.19
N TRP A 440 -4.19 -11.26 -14.90
CA TRP A 440 -4.96 -11.38 -13.67
C TRP A 440 -5.68 -12.72 -13.56
N THR A 441 -6.31 -13.19 -14.64
CA THR A 441 -7.02 -14.48 -14.65
C THR A 441 -6.06 -15.64 -14.43
N ILE A 442 -4.94 -15.68 -15.17
CA ILE A 442 -3.93 -16.74 -15.02
C ILE A 442 -3.37 -16.74 -13.61
N THR A 443 -2.98 -15.56 -13.10
CA THR A 443 -2.41 -15.45 -11.76
C THR A 443 -3.42 -15.81 -10.67
N THR A 444 -4.69 -15.42 -10.83
CA THR A 444 -5.77 -15.82 -9.91
C THR A 444 -5.97 -17.34 -9.87
N VAL A 445 -5.90 -18.01 -11.00
CA VAL A 445 -5.96 -19.49 -11.04
C VAL A 445 -4.78 -20.07 -10.27
N LEU A 446 -3.56 -19.57 -10.50
CA LEU A 446 -2.35 -20.01 -9.77
C LEU A 446 -2.49 -19.78 -8.26
N PHE A 447 -2.98 -18.61 -7.82
CA PHE A 447 -3.22 -18.33 -6.41
C PHE A 447 -4.27 -19.25 -5.80
N ASN A 448 -5.37 -19.56 -6.52
CA ASN A 448 -6.36 -20.52 -6.04
C ASN A 448 -5.75 -21.91 -5.87
N ILE A 449 -4.99 -22.40 -6.88
CA ILE A 449 -4.29 -23.69 -6.79
C ILE A 449 -3.34 -23.68 -5.60
N TYR A 450 -2.52 -22.65 -5.46
CA TYR A 450 -1.57 -22.55 -4.35
C TYR A 450 -2.26 -22.50 -2.99
N TYR A 451 -3.26 -21.63 -2.85
CA TYR A 451 -4.00 -21.45 -1.59
C TYR A 451 -4.67 -22.74 -1.11
N TYR A 452 -5.32 -23.47 -2.00
CA TYR A 452 -6.07 -24.67 -1.64
C TYR A 452 -5.20 -25.92 -1.52
N PHE A 453 -4.12 -26.05 -2.28
CA PHE A 453 -3.38 -27.31 -2.38
C PHE A 453 -1.99 -27.27 -1.73
N PHE A 454 -1.31 -26.13 -1.68
CA PHE A 454 0.10 -26.06 -1.29
C PHE A 454 0.40 -25.14 -0.11
N SER A 455 -0.45 -24.15 0.16
CA SER A 455 -0.18 -23.15 1.19
C SER A 455 -0.08 -23.71 2.59
N ALA A 456 0.60 -22.99 3.48
CA ALA A 456 0.67 -23.31 4.91
C ALA A 456 -0.73 -23.43 5.54
N LEU A 457 -1.72 -22.72 5.01
CA LEU A 457 -3.11 -22.74 5.47
C LEU A 457 -3.85 -24.07 5.21
N LYS A 458 -3.38 -24.88 4.24
CA LYS A 458 -3.91 -26.23 4.01
C LYS A 458 -3.51 -27.21 5.10
N LYS A 459 -2.24 -27.14 5.56
CA LYS A 459 -1.69 -28.10 6.53
C LYS A 459 -2.46 -28.13 7.84
N TRP A 460 -3.25 -27.11 8.10
CA TRP A 460 -4.10 -27.05 9.28
C TRP A 460 -5.49 -27.59 8.93
N ASN A 461 -5.75 -28.83 9.30
CA ASN A 461 -6.98 -29.60 9.05
C ASN A 461 -8.24 -29.00 9.71
N VAL A 462 -8.46 -27.69 9.56
CA VAL A 462 -9.68 -27.01 10.00
C VAL A 462 -10.73 -27.19 8.89
N PRO A 463 -11.85 -27.88 9.14
CA PRO A 463 -12.91 -28.04 8.13
C PRO A 463 -13.47 -26.67 7.75
N LEU A 464 -13.71 -26.49 6.45
CA LEU A 464 -14.36 -25.28 5.91
C LEU A 464 -15.68 -25.02 6.67
N PRO A 465 -16.03 -23.76 7.00
CA PRO A 465 -17.20 -23.43 7.84
C PRO A 465 -18.51 -24.07 7.35
N TRP A 466 -18.68 -24.23 6.05
CA TRP A 466 -19.86 -24.87 5.46
C TRP A 466 -19.83 -26.42 5.52
N LYS A 467 -18.66 -27.06 5.70
CA LYS A 467 -18.58 -28.50 5.91
C LYS A 467 -18.94 -28.91 7.34
N LYS A 468 -18.74 -27.99 8.31
CA LYS A 468 -19.11 -28.24 9.71
C LYS A 468 -20.63 -28.30 9.86
N LYS A 469 -21.37 -27.39 9.22
CA LYS A 469 -22.83 -27.37 9.23
C LYS A 469 -23.49 -28.61 8.59
N ARG A 470 -22.84 -29.23 7.59
CA ARG A 470 -23.33 -30.47 6.95
C ARG A 470 -23.12 -31.72 7.81
N ARG A 471 -22.05 -31.75 8.64
CA ARG A 471 -21.83 -32.85 9.58
C ARG A 471 -22.75 -32.79 10.80
N GLU A 472 -23.10 -31.60 11.26
CA GLU A 472 -24.07 -31.40 12.36
C GLU A 472 -25.51 -31.74 11.91
N LEU A 473 -25.85 -31.52 10.62
CA LEU A 473 -27.16 -31.91 10.03
C LEU A 473 -27.25 -33.40 9.64
N HIS A 474 -26.13 -34.12 9.56
CA HIS A 474 -26.15 -35.57 9.32
C HIS A 474 -26.10 -36.41 10.61
N ASN A 475 -25.86 -35.76 11.75
CA ASN A 475 -25.83 -36.39 13.07
C ASN A 475 -27.05 -36.00 13.93
N LEU A 476 -28.06 -35.34 13.34
CA LEU A 476 -29.42 -35.15 13.82
C LEU A 476 -30.38 -35.98 13.00
#